data_cc062d055edde09332aecc176a3582f7
#
_entry.id   cc062d055edde09332aecc176a3582f7
#
_cell.length_a   1.000
_cell.length_b   1.000
_cell.length_c   1.000
_cell.angle_alpha   90.00
_cell.angle_beta   90.00
_cell.angle_gamma   90.00
#
_symmetry.space_group_name_H-M   'P 1'
#
loop_
_entity.id
_entity.type
_entity.pdbx_description
1 polymer ?
#
loop_
_entity_poly.entity_id
_entity_poly.type
_entity_poly.pdbx_seq_one_letter_code
_entity_poly.pdbx_strand_id
1 'polypeptide(L)'
;MISIALDAFGGDNAPDVVVQGAINAVNSSEGKFAVVLCGPEAEVKAKLKEFGYEGKLIQVVDAPELVAMDEHPTEVLRKKQHSGLVMCVGLQKKGLVQASVSAGNSGAMMASCLMILGRTSEDFARPPIGCIIPTAKGHSVLVDAGANVDEKPNVLRDFALAGSVFAESYLGLENPKVGLLNMGEEEKKGPASVQEAHQLLKNAPVNFIGNVEGRDVLLGEADVVVCSGFVGNVLLKMYEGFYELHTKTFGVIDTPAGKQFNEAWDYRNTGGALLLGLKGTGIIAHGPSDAKAIEQAIKVAYTFAANNVPEKIGKKLAGIEA
;
A
#
# COMPACT_ATOMS: atom_id res chain seq x y z
N MET A 1 8.54 16.25 13.69
CA MET A 1 7.55 16.27 12.59
C MET A 1 7.84 15.08 11.68
N ILE A 2 6.84 14.33 11.28
CA ILE A 2 7.01 13.21 10.34
C ILE A 2 7.26 13.78 8.95
N SER A 3 8.23 13.22 8.23
CA SER A 3 8.55 13.58 6.84
C SER A 3 8.36 12.37 5.93
N ILE A 4 7.77 12.59 4.76
CA ILE A 4 7.45 11.54 3.78
C ILE A 4 8.19 11.86 2.48
N ALA A 5 9.02 10.93 2.01
CA ALA A 5 9.67 11.06 0.72
C ALA A 5 8.72 10.62 -0.40
N LEU A 6 8.65 11.40 -1.47
CA LEU A 6 7.81 11.16 -2.62
C LEU A 6 8.64 11.25 -3.90
N ASP A 7 8.60 10.20 -4.70
CA ASP A 7 9.21 10.14 -6.03
C ASP A 7 8.43 11.06 -6.97
N ALA A 8 9.01 12.23 -7.26
CA ALA A 8 8.34 13.30 -8.01
C ALA A 8 8.08 12.94 -9.49
N PHE A 9 8.80 11.96 -10.04
CA PHE A 9 8.70 11.56 -11.44
C PHE A 9 8.19 10.11 -11.61
N GLY A 10 7.65 9.52 -10.55
CA GLY A 10 7.00 8.22 -10.62
C GLY A 10 5.54 8.32 -11.07
N GLY A 11 5.18 7.54 -12.10
CA GLY A 11 3.82 7.45 -12.66
C GLY A 11 3.63 8.09 -14.02
N ASP A 12 2.50 7.76 -14.65
CA ASP A 12 2.23 8.10 -16.06
C ASP A 12 1.98 9.61 -16.27
N ASN A 13 1.53 10.29 -15.22
CA ASN A 13 1.15 11.71 -15.23
C ASN A 13 2.12 12.59 -14.41
N ALA A 14 3.28 12.05 -14.06
CA ALA A 14 4.33 12.81 -13.36
C ALA A 14 4.99 13.84 -14.30
N PRO A 15 5.56 14.93 -13.75
CA PRO A 15 5.57 15.31 -12.33
C PRO A 15 4.31 16.06 -11.88
N ASP A 16 3.46 16.51 -12.78
CA ASP A 16 2.38 17.47 -12.51
C ASP A 16 1.42 16.99 -11.42
N VAL A 17 0.84 15.79 -11.59
CA VAL A 17 -0.09 15.24 -10.60
C VAL A 17 0.58 14.91 -9.27
N VAL A 18 1.86 14.54 -9.30
CA VAL A 18 2.62 14.18 -8.10
C VAL A 18 2.90 15.42 -7.26
N VAL A 19 3.37 16.49 -7.89
CA VAL A 19 3.62 17.79 -7.22
C VAL A 19 2.31 18.38 -6.70
N GLN A 20 1.23 18.36 -7.51
CA GLN A 20 -0.08 18.83 -7.07
C GLN A 20 -0.63 18.01 -5.90
N GLY A 21 -0.50 16.69 -5.94
CA GLY A 21 -0.91 15.79 -4.84
C GLY A 21 -0.13 16.07 -3.54
N ALA A 22 1.17 16.34 -3.65
CA ALA A 22 2.00 16.74 -2.51
C ALA A 22 1.53 18.08 -1.90
N ILE A 23 1.22 19.07 -2.74
CA ILE A 23 0.68 20.36 -2.29
C ILE A 23 -0.66 20.18 -1.57
N ASN A 24 -1.57 19.39 -2.15
CA ASN A 24 -2.87 19.10 -1.56
C ASN A 24 -2.70 18.42 -0.19
N ALA A 25 -1.81 17.42 -0.11
CA ALA A 25 -1.54 16.67 1.11
C ALA A 25 -1.03 17.57 2.25
N VAL A 26 -0.04 18.44 1.99
CA VAL A 26 0.50 19.31 3.03
C VAL A 26 -0.50 20.40 3.43
N ASN A 27 -1.28 20.92 2.49
CA ASN A 27 -2.29 21.94 2.78
C ASN A 27 -3.43 21.41 3.65
N SER A 28 -3.83 20.14 3.43
CA SER A 28 -4.85 19.46 4.25
C SER A 28 -4.31 18.84 5.53
N SER A 29 -2.99 18.85 5.75
CA SER A 29 -2.34 18.18 6.90
C SER A 29 -2.41 18.93 8.22
N GLU A 30 -2.80 20.20 8.21
CA GLU A 30 -2.74 21.06 9.40
C GLU A 30 -1.34 21.10 10.06
N GLY A 31 -0.29 20.93 9.26
CA GLY A 31 1.10 20.91 9.75
C GLY A 31 1.55 19.62 10.42
N LYS A 32 0.80 18.53 10.30
CA LYS A 32 1.13 17.23 10.91
C LYS A 32 2.36 16.57 10.31
N PHE A 33 2.62 16.79 9.02
CA PHE A 33 3.75 16.20 8.31
C PHE A 33 4.32 17.13 7.24
N ALA A 34 5.51 16.82 6.79
CA ALA A 34 6.18 17.43 5.64
C ALA A 34 6.39 16.42 4.52
N VAL A 35 6.59 16.90 3.30
CA VAL A 35 6.90 16.08 2.12
C VAL A 35 8.27 16.43 1.57
N VAL A 36 9.06 15.43 1.20
CA VAL A 36 10.34 15.57 0.51
C VAL A 36 10.17 15.03 -0.91
N LEU A 37 10.08 15.92 -1.89
CA LEU A 37 10.02 15.57 -3.30
C LEU A 37 11.41 15.21 -3.81
N CYS A 38 11.58 13.98 -4.30
CA CYS A 38 12.82 13.50 -4.91
C CYS A 38 12.68 13.45 -6.43
N GLY A 39 13.47 14.26 -7.15
CA GLY A 39 13.44 14.36 -8.62
C GLY A 39 14.40 15.43 -9.11
N PRO A 40 14.50 15.67 -10.42
CA PRO A 40 15.30 16.76 -10.99
C PRO A 40 14.92 18.10 -10.36
N GLU A 41 15.82 18.66 -9.55
CA GLU A 41 15.53 19.79 -8.64
C GLU A 41 14.94 21.01 -9.37
N ALA A 42 15.53 21.36 -10.51
CA ALA A 42 15.10 22.53 -11.30
C ALA A 42 13.64 22.36 -11.77
N GLU A 43 13.28 21.18 -12.26
CA GLU A 43 11.94 20.88 -12.78
C GLU A 43 10.91 20.85 -11.66
N VAL A 44 11.22 20.16 -10.54
CA VAL A 44 10.33 20.12 -9.37
C VAL A 44 10.08 21.53 -8.81
N LYS A 45 11.12 22.36 -8.68
CA LYS A 45 10.98 23.75 -8.21
C LYS A 45 10.17 24.61 -9.18
N ALA A 46 10.35 24.41 -10.48
CA ALA A 46 9.54 25.10 -11.49
C ALA A 46 8.06 24.75 -11.35
N LYS A 47 7.71 23.46 -11.15
CA LYS A 47 6.33 23.02 -10.92
C LYS A 47 5.73 23.54 -9.62
N LEU A 48 6.47 23.53 -8.52
CA LEU A 48 6.02 24.15 -7.26
C LEU A 48 5.67 25.62 -7.44
N LYS A 49 6.51 26.37 -8.19
CA LYS A 49 6.27 27.78 -8.51
C LYS A 49 5.06 27.95 -9.44
N GLU A 50 4.93 27.12 -10.46
CA GLU A 50 3.78 27.12 -11.40
C GLU A 50 2.44 26.92 -10.66
N PHE A 51 2.41 26.02 -9.68
CA PHE A 51 1.23 25.77 -8.83
C PHE A 51 1.10 26.75 -7.65
N GLY A 52 1.94 27.78 -7.58
CA GLY A 52 1.85 28.84 -6.57
C GLY A 52 2.15 28.39 -5.14
N TYR A 53 2.96 27.34 -4.95
CA TYR A 53 3.31 26.87 -3.61
C TYR A 53 4.41 27.74 -2.98
N GLU A 54 4.09 28.41 -1.88
CA GLU A 54 5.00 29.27 -1.09
C GLU A 54 5.23 28.73 0.33
N GLY A 55 4.68 27.54 0.64
CA GLY A 55 4.76 26.92 1.97
C GLY A 55 6.17 26.38 2.29
N LYS A 56 6.35 25.99 3.56
CA LYS A 56 7.62 25.45 4.08
C LYS A 56 7.60 23.93 4.33
N LEU A 57 6.47 23.26 4.06
CA LEU A 57 6.29 21.85 4.35
C LEU A 57 6.71 20.93 3.19
N ILE A 58 7.09 21.49 2.04
CA ILE A 58 7.66 20.73 0.94
C ILE A 58 9.13 21.11 0.77
N GLN A 59 9.99 20.10 0.78
CA GLN A 59 11.42 20.20 0.47
C GLN A 59 11.70 19.45 -0.84
N VAL A 60 12.76 19.83 -1.54
CA VAL A 60 13.18 19.16 -2.79
C VAL A 60 14.57 18.60 -2.59
N VAL A 61 14.76 17.35 -2.98
CA VAL A 61 16.04 16.65 -3.03
C VAL A 61 16.33 16.32 -4.49
N ASP A 62 17.49 16.74 -4.98
CA ASP A 62 17.89 16.48 -6.35
C ASP A 62 18.09 14.98 -6.60
N ALA A 63 17.39 14.46 -7.59
CA ALA A 63 17.46 13.09 -8.03
C ALA A 63 17.24 13.04 -9.55
N PRO A 64 18.32 13.29 -10.33
CA PRO A 64 18.19 13.56 -11.77
C PRO A 64 17.94 12.31 -12.63
N GLU A 65 18.07 11.10 -12.08
CA GLU A 65 17.88 9.87 -12.84
C GLU A 65 16.41 9.45 -12.82
N LEU A 66 15.84 9.20 -14.00
CA LEU A 66 14.45 8.76 -14.15
C LEU A 66 14.36 7.27 -14.37
N VAL A 67 13.38 6.62 -13.78
CA VAL A 67 13.09 5.18 -13.90
C VAL A 67 11.87 4.99 -14.80
N ALA A 68 12.04 4.26 -15.91
CA ALA A 68 10.92 3.89 -16.77
C ALA A 68 10.11 2.72 -16.16
N MET A 69 8.83 2.63 -16.55
CA MET A 69 7.90 1.63 -16.01
C MET A 69 8.28 0.18 -16.38
N ASP A 70 8.99 -0.02 -17.47
CA ASP A 70 9.42 -1.31 -18.02
C ASP A 70 10.87 -1.69 -17.64
N GLU A 71 11.58 -0.84 -16.90
CA GLU A 71 12.95 -1.16 -16.47
C GLU A 71 12.99 -2.32 -15.46
N HIS A 72 13.99 -3.17 -15.62
CA HIS A 72 14.17 -4.30 -14.72
C HIS A 72 14.60 -3.82 -13.31
N PRO A 73 13.93 -4.24 -12.23
CA PRO A 73 14.18 -3.74 -10.86
C PRO A 73 15.65 -3.79 -10.41
N THR A 74 16.36 -4.87 -10.72
CA THR A 74 17.77 -5.01 -10.34
C THR A 74 18.70 -4.07 -11.11
N GLU A 75 18.34 -3.70 -12.34
CA GLU A 75 19.08 -2.71 -13.14
C GLU A 75 18.93 -1.31 -12.54
N VAL A 76 17.71 -0.95 -12.12
CA VAL A 76 17.43 0.33 -11.45
C VAL A 76 18.30 0.48 -10.20
N LEU A 77 18.30 -0.51 -9.32
CA LEU A 77 19.11 -0.50 -8.10
C LEU A 77 20.61 -0.39 -8.34
N ARG A 78 21.09 -0.98 -9.44
CA ARG A 78 22.53 -0.99 -9.77
C ARG A 78 22.97 0.27 -10.48
N LYS A 79 22.16 0.81 -11.41
CA LYS A 79 22.56 1.84 -12.37
C LYS A 79 21.92 3.21 -12.09
N LYS A 80 20.81 3.28 -11.35
CA LYS A 80 20.02 4.50 -11.11
C LYS A 80 19.85 4.81 -9.62
N GLN A 81 20.97 4.85 -8.90
CA GLN A 81 20.97 5.10 -7.47
C GLN A 81 20.56 6.53 -7.10
N HIS A 82 20.64 7.47 -8.04
CA HIS A 82 20.20 8.85 -7.90
C HIS A 82 18.82 9.10 -8.53
N SER A 83 18.02 8.05 -8.72
CA SER A 83 16.61 8.20 -9.13
C SER A 83 15.72 8.60 -7.96
N GLY A 84 14.63 9.32 -8.24
CA GLY A 84 13.66 9.75 -7.24
C GLY A 84 13.21 8.60 -6.35
N LEU A 85 12.84 7.47 -6.96
CA LEU A 85 12.40 6.25 -6.28
C LEU A 85 13.46 5.71 -5.30
N VAL A 86 14.71 5.51 -5.75
CA VAL A 86 15.78 4.95 -4.91
C VAL A 86 16.19 5.93 -3.82
N MET A 87 16.23 7.23 -4.15
CA MET A 87 16.54 8.29 -3.18
C MET A 87 15.51 8.36 -2.06
N CYS A 88 14.20 8.23 -2.34
CA CYS A 88 13.17 8.18 -1.32
C CYS A 88 13.45 7.09 -0.27
N VAL A 89 13.72 5.88 -0.72
CA VAL A 89 14.01 4.74 0.15
C VAL A 89 15.35 4.92 0.88
N GLY A 90 16.35 5.50 0.21
CA GLY A 90 17.65 5.81 0.79
C GLY A 90 17.58 6.85 1.92
N LEU A 91 16.75 7.89 1.76
CA LEU A 91 16.50 8.89 2.80
C LEU A 91 15.81 8.25 4.01
N GLN A 92 14.87 7.34 3.78
CA GLN A 92 14.20 6.61 4.86
C GLN A 92 15.18 5.71 5.61
N LYS A 93 16.08 5.01 4.92
CA LYS A 93 17.13 4.18 5.55
C LYS A 93 18.04 4.99 6.46
N LYS A 94 18.31 6.25 6.09
CA LYS A 94 19.12 7.19 6.88
C LYS A 94 18.34 7.83 8.03
N GLY A 95 17.04 7.53 8.18
CA GLY A 95 16.17 8.11 9.22
C GLY A 95 15.81 9.59 8.98
N LEU A 96 16.07 10.12 7.78
CA LEU A 96 15.76 11.51 7.42
C LEU A 96 14.26 11.69 7.08
N VAL A 97 13.61 10.62 6.65
CA VAL A 97 12.16 10.54 6.44
C VAL A 97 11.61 9.25 7.05
N GLN A 98 10.31 9.20 7.32
CA GLN A 98 9.68 8.06 7.99
C GLN A 98 8.90 7.14 7.04
N ALA A 99 8.65 7.59 5.81
CA ALA A 99 7.99 6.78 4.78
C ALA A 99 8.46 7.17 3.37
N SER A 100 8.29 6.25 2.42
CA SER A 100 8.61 6.43 1.01
C SER A 100 7.39 6.10 0.15
N VAL A 101 7.07 6.93 -0.83
CA VAL A 101 5.95 6.78 -1.74
C VAL A 101 6.45 6.92 -3.18
N SER A 102 6.01 6.04 -4.08
CA SER A 102 6.23 6.17 -5.53
C SER A 102 5.04 5.62 -6.30
N ALA A 103 4.63 6.30 -7.36
CA ALA A 103 3.67 5.82 -8.36
C ALA A 103 4.39 5.24 -9.60
N GLY A 104 5.70 5.11 -9.55
CA GLY A 104 6.53 4.58 -10.63
C GLY A 104 6.55 3.06 -10.68
N ASN A 105 7.65 2.51 -11.16
CA ASN A 105 7.85 1.07 -11.34
C ASN A 105 7.71 0.30 -10.02
N SER A 106 6.61 -0.44 -9.88
CA SER A 106 6.26 -1.20 -8.65
C SER A 106 7.33 -2.23 -8.28
N GLY A 107 7.90 -2.91 -9.27
CA GLY A 107 8.98 -3.88 -9.05
C GLY A 107 10.26 -3.22 -8.53
N ALA A 108 10.61 -2.06 -9.08
CA ALA A 108 11.76 -1.28 -8.63
C ALA A 108 11.54 -0.73 -7.21
N MET A 109 10.32 -0.27 -6.88
CA MET A 109 9.98 0.21 -5.52
C MET A 109 10.06 -0.94 -4.50
N MET A 110 9.47 -2.10 -4.82
CA MET A 110 9.56 -3.29 -3.98
C MET A 110 11.00 -3.74 -3.76
N ALA A 111 11.79 -3.82 -4.83
CA ALA A 111 13.20 -4.23 -4.75
C ALA A 111 14.03 -3.22 -3.95
N SER A 112 13.81 -1.92 -4.14
CA SER A 112 14.48 -0.85 -3.38
C SER A 112 14.16 -0.96 -1.89
N CYS A 113 12.90 -1.09 -1.53
CA CYS A 113 12.47 -1.25 -0.15
C CYS A 113 13.06 -2.53 0.48
N LEU A 114 13.02 -3.65 -0.23
CA LEU A 114 13.56 -4.92 0.26
C LEU A 114 15.08 -4.87 0.49
N MET A 115 15.81 -4.33 -0.47
CA MET A 115 17.28 -4.35 -0.43
C MET A 115 17.87 -3.25 0.46
N ILE A 116 17.23 -2.09 0.54
CA ILE A 116 17.73 -0.92 1.28
C ILE A 116 17.21 -0.91 2.72
N LEU A 117 15.89 -1.05 2.94
CA LEU A 117 15.31 -1.05 4.29
C LEU A 117 15.50 -2.40 4.97
N GLY A 118 15.32 -3.48 4.23
CA GLY A 118 15.32 -4.84 4.75
C GLY A 118 13.93 -5.27 5.25
N ARG A 119 13.78 -6.57 5.48
CA ARG A 119 12.54 -7.22 5.94
C ARG A 119 12.53 -7.41 7.45
N THR A 120 11.36 -7.45 8.04
CA THR A 120 11.16 -7.69 9.47
C THR A 120 11.22 -9.18 9.84
N SER A 121 10.92 -10.08 8.88
CA SER A 121 11.03 -11.52 9.01
C SER A 121 11.82 -12.11 7.85
N GLU A 122 12.67 -13.10 8.16
CA GLU A 122 13.43 -13.84 7.13
C GLU A 122 12.53 -14.79 6.33
N ASP A 123 11.36 -15.15 6.88
CA ASP A 123 10.38 -16.00 6.20
C ASP A 123 9.71 -15.29 5.02
N PHE A 124 9.68 -13.97 5.01
CA PHE A 124 9.21 -13.22 3.86
C PHE A 124 10.25 -13.22 2.73
N ALA A 125 10.06 -14.06 1.74
CA ALA A 125 10.88 -14.02 0.51
C ALA A 125 10.74 -12.68 -0.19
N ARG A 126 9.50 -12.15 -0.26
CA ARG A 126 9.16 -10.80 -0.71
C ARG A 126 8.17 -10.18 0.27
N PRO A 127 8.21 -8.86 0.49
CA PRO A 127 7.21 -8.18 1.29
C PRO A 127 5.84 -8.33 0.62
N PRO A 128 4.80 -8.81 1.35
CA PRO A 128 3.46 -8.87 0.78
C PRO A 128 2.91 -7.46 0.55
N ILE A 129 2.07 -7.34 -0.46
CA ILE A 129 1.33 -6.13 -0.75
C ILE A 129 0.01 -6.18 0.01
N GLY A 130 -0.18 -5.23 0.93
CA GLY A 130 -1.47 -4.99 1.57
C GLY A 130 -2.20 -3.83 0.90
N CYS A 131 -3.46 -4.00 0.58
CA CYS A 131 -4.30 -2.92 0.06
C CYS A 131 -5.66 -2.89 0.75
N ILE A 132 -6.29 -1.73 0.71
CA ILE A 132 -7.65 -1.53 1.21
C ILE A 132 -8.62 -1.77 0.07
N ILE A 133 -9.62 -2.60 0.33
CA ILE A 133 -10.71 -2.89 -0.61
C ILE A 133 -12.04 -2.44 -0.02
N PRO A 134 -12.95 -1.88 -0.83
CA PRO A 134 -14.28 -1.52 -0.39
C PRO A 134 -15.14 -2.77 -0.17
N THR A 135 -16.04 -2.70 0.81
CA THR A 135 -17.02 -3.75 1.11
C THR A 135 -18.37 -3.13 1.45
N ALA A 136 -19.41 -3.97 1.57
CA ALA A 136 -20.73 -3.53 1.99
C ALA A 136 -20.77 -2.94 3.41
N LYS A 137 -19.79 -3.28 4.26
CA LYS A 137 -19.68 -2.79 5.65
C LYS A 137 -18.63 -1.68 5.84
N GLY A 138 -18.01 -1.21 4.77
CA GLY A 138 -16.95 -0.20 4.80
C GLY A 138 -15.72 -0.67 4.03
N HIS A 139 -14.63 -1.00 4.72
CA HIS A 139 -13.38 -1.42 4.10
C HIS A 139 -12.81 -2.68 4.77
N SER A 140 -12.11 -3.48 3.99
CA SER A 140 -11.29 -4.59 4.46
C SER A 140 -9.86 -4.46 3.94
N VAL A 141 -8.91 -5.14 4.58
CA VAL A 141 -7.52 -5.26 4.15
C VAL A 141 -7.35 -6.55 3.37
N LEU A 142 -6.87 -6.48 2.14
CA LEU A 142 -6.48 -7.64 1.32
C LEU A 142 -4.96 -7.84 1.40
N VAL A 143 -4.50 -9.04 1.74
CA VAL A 143 -3.08 -9.45 1.81
C VAL A 143 -2.94 -10.91 1.32
N ASP A 144 -2.16 -11.22 0.32
CA ASP A 144 -1.29 -10.45 -0.53
C ASP A 144 -2.02 -10.01 -1.81
N ALA A 145 -1.79 -8.80 -2.25
CA ALA A 145 -2.44 -8.23 -3.43
C ALA A 145 -1.57 -8.31 -4.72
N GLY A 146 -0.51 -9.14 -4.74
CA GLY A 146 0.22 -9.38 -5.99
C GLY A 146 1.75 -9.47 -5.91
N ALA A 147 2.35 -9.53 -4.73
CA ALA A 147 3.81 -9.67 -4.60
C ALA A 147 4.31 -11.12 -4.77
N ASN A 148 3.54 -12.08 -4.27
CA ASN A 148 3.95 -13.47 -4.14
C ASN A 148 2.92 -14.40 -4.79
N VAL A 149 3.36 -15.31 -5.65
CA VAL A 149 2.43 -16.07 -6.52
C VAL A 149 1.95 -17.37 -5.85
N ASP A 150 2.87 -18.09 -5.20
CA ASP A 150 2.60 -19.39 -4.60
C ASP A 150 3.30 -19.47 -3.24
N GLU A 151 2.51 -19.37 -2.17
CA GLU A 151 3.03 -19.21 -0.83
C GLU A 151 2.93 -20.48 0.01
N LYS A 152 3.94 -20.66 0.87
CA LYS A 152 3.94 -21.69 1.89
C LYS A 152 2.90 -21.37 2.98
N PRO A 153 2.35 -22.38 3.67
CA PRO A 153 1.35 -22.19 4.71
C PRO A 153 1.75 -21.23 5.83
N ASN A 154 3.01 -21.31 6.29
CA ASN A 154 3.53 -20.39 7.30
C ASN A 154 3.59 -18.94 6.82
N VAL A 155 3.83 -18.71 5.52
CA VAL A 155 3.85 -17.35 4.94
C VAL A 155 2.44 -16.76 4.89
N LEU A 156 1.42 -17.57 4.56
CA LEU A 156 0.01 -17.13 4.63
C LEU A 156 -0.40 -16.78 6.07
N ARG A 157 0.06 -17.55 7.07
CA ARG A 157 -0.12 -17.19 8.49
C ARG A 157 0.51 -15.84 8.80
N ASP A 158 1.71 -15.59 8.33
CA ASP A 158 2.45 -14.35 8.60
C ASP A 158 1.81 -13.15 7.88
N PHE A 159 1.19 -13.38 6.71
CA PHE A 159 0.35 -12.38 6.05
C PHE A 159 -0.87 -11.99 6.91
N ALA A 160 -1.48 -12.96 7.58
CA ALA A 160 -2.58 -12.71 8.51
C ALA A 160 -2.14 -11.84 9.69
N LEU A 161 -0.97 -12.10 10.27
CA LEU A 161 -0.41 -11.30 11.35
C LEU A 161 -0.15 -9.86 10.88
N ALA A 162 0.50 -9.69 9.73
CA ALA A 162 0.79 -8.37 9.17
C ALA A 162 -0.48 -7.61 8.78
N GLY A 163 -1.45 -8.30 8.17
CA GLY A 163 -2.75 -7.73 7.81
C GLY A 163 -3.59 -7.31 9.03
N SER A 164 -3.55 -8.08 10.11
CA SER A 164 -4.20 -7.70 11.38
C SER A 164 -3.64 -6.38 11.92
N VAL A 165 -2.31 -6.24 12.00
CA VAL A 165 -1.67 -4.98 12.43
C VAL A 165 -2.02 -3.82 11.50
N PHE A 166 -2.13 -4.08 10.20
CA PHE A 166 -2.57 -3.07 9.23
C PHE A 166 -4.01 -2.60 9.53
N ALA A 167 -4.95 -3.53 9.70
CA ALA A 167 -6.35 -3.21 10.00
C ALA A 167 -6.49 -2.48 11.35
N GLU A 168 -5.78 -2.92 12.38
CA GLU A 168 -5.72 -2.25 13.68
C GLU A 168 -5.23 -0.79 13.55
N SER A 169 -4.16 -0.58 12.79
CA SER A 169 -3.49 0.72 12.72
C SER A 169 -4.17 1.72 11.78
N TYR A 170 -4.83 1.26 10.74
CA TYR A 170 -5.43 2.10 9.71
C TYR A 170 -6.95 2.17 9.80
N LEU A 171 -7.63 1.03 9.99
CA LEU A 171 -9.09 1.00 10.13
C LEU A 171 -9.55 1.27 11.57
N GLY A 172 -8.62 1.29 12.54
CA GLY A 172 -8.93 1.54 13.95
C GLY A 172 -9.66 0.38 14.64
N LEU A 173 -9.51 -0.84 14.15
CA LEU A 173 -10.18 -2.03 14.68
C LEU A 173 -9.36 -2.65 15.81
N GLU A 174 -9.97 -2.91 16.98
CA GLU A 174 -9.25 -3.49 18.14
C GLU A 174 -8.94 -5.00 17.97
N ASN A 175 -9.76 -5.75 17.25
CA ASN A 175 -9.60 -7.20 17.07
C ASN A 175 -10.15 -7.63 15.70
N PRO A 176 -9.47 -7.25 14.60
CA PRO A 176 -10.00 -7.46 13.26
C PRO A 176 -10.19 -8.94 12.94
N LYS A 177 -11.32 -9.25 12.31
CA LYS A 177 -11.67 -10.59 11.84
C LYS A 177 -10.78 -10.95 10.65
N VAL A 178 -10.02 -12.03 10.77
CA VAL A 178 -9.12 -12.51 9.72
C VAL A 178 -9.76 -13.73 9.03
N GLY A 179 -10.04 -13.60 7.74
CA GLY A 179 -10.53 -14.69 6.89
C GLY A 179 -9.48 -15.18 5.91
N LEU A 180 -9.39 -16.49 5.71
CA LEU A 180 -8.54 -17.10 4.68
C LEU A 180 -9.38 -17.31 3.41
N LEU A 181 -9.04 -16.62 2.33
CA LEU A 181 -9.79 -16.70 1.07
C LEU A 181 -9.69 -18.11 0.48
N ASN A 182 -10.84 -18.70 0.20
CA ASN A 182 -10.94 -20.05 -0.30
C ASN A 182 -12.15 -20.20 -1.24
N MET A 183 -12.29 -21.38 -1.83
CA MET A 183 -13.40 -21.77 -2.72
C MET A 183 -14.61 -22.35 -1.97
N GLY A 184 -14.57 -22.41 -0.64
CA GLY A 184 -15.61 -22.94 0.24
C GLY A 184 -15.25 -22.73 1.70
N GLU A 185 -16.26 -22.68 2.58
CA GLU A 185 -16.08 -22.40 4.01
C GLU A 185 -15.45 -23.58 4.79
N GLU A 186 -15.53 -24.81 4.25
CA GLU A 186 -15.07 -26.00 4.97
C GLU A 186 -13.52 -26.07 5.01
N GLU A 187 -12.97 -26.48 6.14
CA GLU A 187 -11.53 -26.55 6.40
C GLU A 187 -10.72 -27.37 5.38
N LYS A 188 -11.36 -28.36 4.74
CA LYS A 188 -10.73 -29.27 3.79
C LYS A 188 -10.82 -28.81 2.34
N LYS A 189 -11.31 -27.62 2.08
CA LYS A 189 -11.41 -27.05 0.73
C LYS A 189 -10.12 -26.33 0.32
N GLY A 190 -9.96 -26.20 -0.98
CA GLY A 190 -8.85 -25.48 -1.60
C GLY A 190 -7.54 -26.29 -1.70
N PRO A 191 -6.48 -25.65 -2.15
CA PRO A 191 -5.14 -26.23 -2.27
C PRO A 191 -4.58 -26.72 -0.93
N ALA A 192 -3.67 -27.69 -0.96
CA ALA A 192 -3.06 -28.24 0.25
C ALA A 192 -2.39 -27.18 1.12
N SER A 193 -1.72 -26.19 0.50
CA SER A 193 -1.09 -25.05 1.21
C SER A 193 -2.11 -24.21 1.98
N VAL A 194 -3.30 -24.00 1.43
CA VAL A 194 -4.38 -23.25 2.07
C VAL A 194 -5.00 -24.05 3.21
N GLN A 195 -5.20 -25.37 3.04
CA GLN A 195 -5.70 -26.24 4.11
C GLN A 195 -4.73 -26.30 5.30
N GLU A 196 -3.43 -26.36 5.04
CA GLU A 196 -2.40 -26.34 6.08
C GLU A 196 -2.33 -24.96 6.75
N ALA A 197 -2.41 -23.86 5.98
CA ALA A 197 -2.47 -22.50 6.51
C ALA A 197 -3.68 -22.29 7.43
N HIS A 198 -4.84 -22.87 7.09
CA HIS A 198 -6.03 -22.86 7.94
C HIS A 198 -5.74 -23.45 9.34
N GLN A 199 -5.02 -24.58 9.40
CA GLN A 199 -4.67 -25.20 10.70
C GLN A 199 -3.66 -24.34 11.48
N LEU A 200 -2.72 -23.67 10.81
CA LEU A 200 -1.78 -22.75 11.46
C LEU A 200 -2.50 -21.51 12.02
N LEU A 201 -3.46 -20.97 11.27
CA LEU A 201 -4.22 -19.78 11.65
C LEU A 201 -5.12 -20.01 12.87
N LYS A 202 -5.65 -21.21 13.08
CA LYS A 202 -6.40 -21.55 14.30
C LYS A 202 -5.62 -21.32 15.60
N ASN A 203 -4.29 -21.42 15.53
CA ASN A 203 -3.40 -21.27 16.68
C ASN A 203 -2.59 -19.97 16.64
N ALA A 204 -2.83 -19.12 15.64
CA ALA A 204 -2.13 -17.83 15.51
C ALA A 204 -2.79 -16.76 16.40
N PRO A 205 -2.01 -15.76 16.88
CA PRO A 205 -2.53 -14.68 17.70
C PRO A 205 -3.30 -13.64 16.88
N VAL A 206 -4.34 -14.08 16.19
CA VAL A 206 -5.28 -13.27 15.39
C VAL A 206 -6.71 -13.77 15.60
N ASN A 207 -7.68 -12.92 15.36
CA ASN A 207 -9.10 -13.30 15.40
C ASN A 207 -9.49 -14.02 14.10
N PHE A 208 -9.01 -15.27 13.96
CA PHE A 208 -9.27 -16.09 12.78
C PHE A 208 -10.71 -16.59 12.75
N ILE A 209 -11.47 -16.23 11.71
CA ILE A 209 -12.88 -16.61 11.54
C ILE A 209 -13.08 -17.83 10.62
N GLY A 210 -11.99 -18.39 10.07
CA GLY A 210 -12.07 -19.53 9.14
C GLY A 210 -11.87 -19.13 7.68
N ASN A 211 -12.30 -20.01 6.77
CA ASN A 211 -12.31 -19.72 5.35
C ASN A 211 -13.43 -18.75 5.00
N VAL A 212 -13.17 -17.88 4.01
CA VAL A 212 -14.16 -16.96 3.43
C VAL A 212 -14.17 -17.12 1.92
N GLU A 213 -15.33 -17.00 1.29
CA GLU A 213 -15.48 -17.03 -0.15
C GLU A 213 -15.42 -15.62 -0.77
N GLY A 214 -15.26 -15.54 -2.08
CA GLY A 214 -15.21 -14.25 -2.77
C GLY A 214 -16.46 -13.36 -2.55
N ARG A 215 -17.64 -13.96 -2.36
CA ARG A 215 -18.86 -13.20 -2.02
C ARG A 215 -18.79 -12.57 -0.62
N ASP A 216 -18.17 -13.28 0.34
CA ASP A 216 -18.07 -12.82 1.73
C ASP A 216 -17.10 -11.65 1.85
N VAL A 217 -16.09 -11.58 0.96
CA VAL A 217 -15.19 -10.43 0.82
C VAL A 217 -15.99 -9.18 0.46
N LEU A 218 -16.86 -9.25 -0.57
CA LEU A 218 -17.71 -8.12 -0.98
C LEU A 218 -18.68 -7.69 0.14
N LEU A 219 -19.20 -8.67 0.89
CA LEU A 219 -20.13 -8.43 2.00
C LEU A 219 -19.43 -7.90 3.27
N GLY A 220 -18.09 -7.93 3.33
CA GLY A 220 -17.33 -7.47 4.49
C GLY A 220 -17.48 -8.38 5.70
N GLU A 221 -17.48 -9.71 5.50
CA GLU A 221 -17.54 -10.66 6.61
C GLU A 221 -16.19 -10.80 7.33
N ALA A 222 -15.07 -10.50 6.63
CA ALA A 222 -13.74 -10.42 7.19
C ALA A 222 -13.17 -9.00 7.06
N ASP A 223 -12.50 -8.52 8.09
CA ASP A 223 -11.78 -7.23 8.12
C ASP A 223 -10.41 -7.35 7.44
N VAL A 224 -9.84 -8.55 7.47
CA VAL A 224 -8.58 -8.90 6.79
C VAL A 224 -8.82 -10.15 5.97
N VAL A 225 -8.56 -10.07 4.68
CA VAL A 225 -8.67 -11.19 3.72
C VAL A 225 -7.27 -11.63 3.33
N VAL A 226 -6.91 -12.87 3.66
CA VAL A 226 -5.59 -13.45 3.40
C VAL A 226 -5.67 -14.38 2.21
N CYS A 227 -4.76 -14.23 1.26
CA CYS A 227 -4.63 -15.12 0.10
C CYS A 227 -3.22 -15.08 -0.50
N SER A 228 -2.95 -15.94 -1.50
CA SER A 228 -1.74 -15.77 -2.33
C SER A 228 -1.84 -14.49 -3.17
N GLY A 229 -0.71 -13.91 -3.50
CA GLY A 229 -0.69 -12.69 -4.32
C GLY A 229 -1.26 -12.88 -5.72
N PHE A 230 -1.20 -14.10 -6.28
CA PHE A 230 -1.89 -14.37 -7.54
C PHE A 230 -3.40 -14.17 -7.41
N VAL A 231 -4.02 -14.79 -6.40
CA VAL A 231 -5.46 -14.68 -6.17
C VAL A 231 -5.85 -13.26 -5.76
N GLY A 232 -5.06 -12.64 -4.90
CA GLY A 232 -5.31 -11.27 -4.45
C GLY A 232 -5.20 -10.25 -5.58
N ASN A 233 -4.24 -10.40 -6.49
CA ASN A 233 -4.14 -9.51 -7.66
C ASN A 233 -5.32 -9.67 -8.61
N VAL A 234 -5.80 -10.91 -8.84
CA VAL A 234 -7.00 -11.16 -9.65
C VAL A 234 -8.21 -10.48 -9.01
N LEU A 235 -8.37 -10.63 -7.68
CA LEU A 235 -9.47 -10.01 -6.95
C LEU A 235 -9.37 -8.47 -7.00
N LEU A 236 -8.20 -7.89 -6.77
CA LEU A 236 -7.98 -6.45 -6.85
C LEU A 236 -8.33 -5.89 -8.23
N LYS A 237 -7.87 -6.54 -9.31
CA LYS A 237 -8.21 -6.13 -10.69
C LYS A 237 -9.69 -6.27 -11.01
N MET A 238 -10.37 -7.23 -10.37
CA MET A 238 -11.83 -7.36 -10.49
C MET A 238 -12.55 -6.19 -9.80
N TYR A 239 -12.09 -5.75 -8.62
CA TYR A 239 -12.62 -4.56 -7.95
C TYR A 239 -12.42 -3.28 -8.77
N GLU A 240 -11.22 -3.07 -9.30
CA GLU A 240 -10.91 -1.94 -10.17
C GLU A 240 -11.80 -1.94 -11.42
N GLY A 241 -11.89 -3.09 -12.11
CA GLY A 241 -12.71 -3.25 -13.30
C GLY A 241 -14.23 -3.11 -13.04
N PHE A 242 -14.70 -3.56 -11.87
CA PHE A 242 -16.08 -3.38 -11.46
C PHE A 242 -16.42 -1.90 -11.27
N TYR A 243 -15.56 -1.15 -10.59
CA TYR A 243 -15.73 0.29 -10.40
C TYR A 243 -15.75 1.04 -11.75
N GLU A 244 -14.82 0.71 -12.65
CA GLU A 244 -14.80 1.30 -14.00
C GLU A 244 -16.07 0.97 -14.79
N LEU A 245 -16.51 -0.29 -14.79
CA LEU A 245 -17.72 -0.72 -15.45
C LEU A 245 -18.95 0.02 -14.91
N HIS A 246 -19.06 0.09 -13.58
CA HIS A 246 -20.13 0.82 -12.91
C HIS A 246 -20.16 2.30 -13.33
N THR A 247 -19.03 2.97 -13.26
CA THR A 247 -18.89 4.39 -13.60
C THR A 247 -19.17 4.66 -15.08
N LYS A 248 -18.70 3.79 -15.98
CA LYS A 248 -18.99 3.91 -17.43
C LYS A 248 -20.45 3.64 -17.76
N THR A 249 -21.12 2.75 -17.05
CA THR A 249 -22.49 2.33 -17.35
C THR A 249 -23.53 3.29 -16.74
N PHE A 250 -23.34 3.69 -15.50
CA PHE A 250 -24.32 4.45 -14.72
C PHE A 250 -23.89 5.89 -14.44
N GLY A 251 -22.61 6.25 -14.70
CA GLY A 251 -22.05 7.53 -14.32
C GLY A 251 -21.98 7.69 -12.80
N VAL A 252 -21.88 8.93 -12.35
CA VAL A 252 -22.00 9.26 -10.93
C VAL A 252 -23.48 9.33 -10.59
N ILE A 253 -23.95 8.37 -9.78
CA ILE A 253 -25.36 8.35 -9.35
C ILE A 253 -25.59 9.49 -8.36
N ASP A 254 -26.39 10.48 -8.75
CA ASP A 254 -26.66 11.70 -7.97
C ASP A 254 -27.76 11.49 -6.92
N THR A 255 -27.57 10.45 -6.10
CA THR A 255 -28.35 10.21 -4.88
C THR A 255 -27.41 10.11 -3.69
N PRO A 256 -27.85 10.34 -2.44
CA PRO A 256 -26.99 10.17 -1.26
C PRO A 256 -26.31 8.80 -1.23
N ALA A 257 -27.05 7.73 -1.47
CA ALA A 257 -26.52 6.36 -1.50
C ALA A 257 -25.54 6.15 -2.68
N GLY A 258 -25.84 6.70 -3.86
CA GLY A 258 -24.96 6.62 -5.03
C GLY A 258 -23.65 7.38 -4.82
N LYS A 259 -23.69 8.55 -4.22
CA LYS A 259 -22.48 9.31 -3.86
C LYS A 259 -21.64 8.54 -2.86
N GLN A 260 -22.25 7.99 -1.82
CA GLN A 260 -21.57 7.17 -0.83
C GLN A 260 -20.93 5.93 -1.47
N PHE A 261 -21.64 5.26 -2.38
CA PHE A 261 -21.09 4.12 -3.13
C PHE A 261 -19.90 4.55 -3.98
N ASN A 262 -20.03 5.60 -4.80
CA ASN A 262 -18.97 6.08 -5.66
C ASN A 262 -17.72 6.50 -4.85
N GLU A 263 -17.91 7.13 -3.70
CA GLU A 263 -16.81 7.52 -2.83
C GLU A 263 -16.11 6.30 -2.19
N ALA A 264 -16.88 5.34 -1.70
CA ALA A 264 -16.35 4.14 -1.07
C ALA A 264 -15.61 3.22 -2.06
N TRP A 265 -16.12 3.12 -3.30
CA TRP A 265 -15.55 2.22 -4.31
C TRP A 265 -14.52 2.87 -5.21
N ASP A 266 -14.30 4.17 -5.10
CA ASP A 266 -13.24 4.85 -5.83
C ASP A 266 -11.86 4.48 -5.24
N TYR A 267 -11.14 3.58 -5.93
CA TYR A 267 -9.81 3.11 -5.51
C TYR A 267 -8.80 4.26 -5.30
N ARG A 268 -9.02 5.44 -5.88
CA ARG A 268 -8.19 6.63 -5.65
C ARG A 268 -8.26 7.13 -4.21
N ASN A 269 -9.30 6.75 -3.46
CA ASN A 269 -9.47 7.09 -2.05
C ASN A 269 -8.71 6.14 -1.11
N THR A 270 -8.24 4.98 -1.58
CA THR A 270 -7.59 3.97 -0.74
C THR A 270 -6.09 4.21 -0.50
N GLY A 271 -5.46 5.13 -1.27
CA GLY A 271 -4.11 5.60 -1.00
C GLY A 271 -2.98 4.66 -1.42
N GLY A 272 -3.24 3.74 -2.36
CA GLY A 272 -2.22 2.84 -2.89
C GLY A 272 -2.02 1.56 -2.06
N ALA A 273 -0.98 0.82 -2.40
CA ALA A 273 -0.66 -0.48 -1.83
C ALA A 273 0.57 -0.38 -0.91
N LEU A 274 0.50 -1.01 0.26
CA LEU A 274 1.58 -1.04 1.23
C LEU A 274 2.44 -2.28 1.07
N LEU A 275 3.74 -2.08 1.19
CA LEU A 275 4.71 -3.16 1.35
C LEU A 275 4.82 -3.52 2.83
N LEU A 276 4.20 -4.63 3.24
CA LEU A 276 4.16 -5.07 4.62
C LEU A 276 5.39 -5.92 4.97
N GLY A 277 5.77 -5.93 6.26
CA GLY A 277 6.88 -6.74 6.72
C GLY A 277 8.28 -6.21 6.35
N LEU A 278 8.40 -4.93 6.06
CA LEU A 278 9.67 -4.21 5.90
C LEU A 278 10.07 -3.48 7.18
N LYS A 279 11.36 -3.17 7.33
CA LYS A 279 11.87 -2.30 8.41
C LYS A 279 11.63 -0.80 8.13
N GLY A 280 10.57 -0.47 7.42
CA GLY A 280 10.14 0.88 7.08
C GLY A 280 8.85 0.87 6.29
N THR A 281 8.25 2.04 6.09
CA THR A 281 6.99 2.20 5.35
C THR A 281 7.27 2.50 3.88
N GLY A 282 6.89 1.58 3.00
CA GLY A 282 6.93 1.76 1.55
C GLY A 282 5.54 1.68 0.94
N ILE A 283 5.15 2.68 0.15
CA ILE A 283 3.86 2.71 -0.53
C ILE A 283 4.06 2.78 -2.04
N ILE A 284 3.33 1.92 -2.73
CA ILE A 284 3.22 1.91 -4.18
C ILE A 284 1.86 2.51 -4.55
N ALA A 285 1.86 3.69 -5.15
CA ALA A 285 0.67 4.25 -5.77
C ALA A 285 0.52 3.72 -7.21
N HIS A 286 -0.67 3.81 -7.77
CA HIS A 286 -0.95 3.31 -9.10
C HIS A 286 -0.32 4.20 -10.19
N GLY A 287 0.23 3.63 -11.28
CA GLY A 287 0.85 4.39 -12.37
C GLY A 287 -0.02 5.52 -12.92
N PRO A 288 -1.30 5.28 -13.28
CA PRO A 288 -2.23 6.31 -13.75
C PRO A 288 -2.85 7.18 -12.64
N SER A 289 -2.27 7.21 -11.43
CA SER A 289 -2.74 8.06 -10.31
C SER A 289 -2.94 9.51 -10.73
N ASP A 290 -4.00 10.12 -10.23
CA ASP A 290 -4.24 11.56 -10.25
C ASP A 290 -3.73 12.22 -8.95
N ALA A 291 -3.82 13.54 -8.86
CA ALA A 291 -3.36 14.30 -7.70
C ALA A 291 -4.07 13.88 -6.39
N LYS A 292 -5.34 13.44 -6.48
CA LYS A 292 -6.10 12.96 -5.32
C LYS A 292 -5.57 11.61 -4.82
N ALA A 293 -5.25 10.69 -5.71
CA ALA A 293 -4.66 9.39 -5.36
C ALA A 293 -3.28 9.56 -4.72
N ILE A 294 -2.45 10.47 -5.24
CA ILE A 294 -1.15 10.81 -4.64
C ILE A 294 -1.32 11.42 -3.24
N GLU A 295 -2.26 12.36 -3.08
CA GLU A 295 -2.59 12.95 -1.77
C GLU A 295 -2.96 11.86 -0.76
N GLN A 296 -3.81 10.91 -1.14
CA GLN A 296 -4.21 9.81 -0.27
C GLN A 296 -3.04 8.87 0.05
N ALA A 297 -2.18 8.56 -0.92
CA ALA A 297 -0.98 7.75 -0.68
C ALA A 297 -0.05 8.39 0.36
N ILE A 298 0.12 9.70 0.33
CA ILE A 298 0.89 10.46 1.32
C ILE A 298 0.23 10.37 2.71
N LYS A 299 -1.10 10.53 2.79
CA LYS A 299 -1.84 10.43 4.06
C LYS A 299 -1.76 9.04 4.67
N VAL A 300 -1.86 8.00 3.85
CA VAL A 300 -1.65 6.61 4.29
C VAL A 300 -0.21 6.43 4.79
N ALA A 301 0.79 6.91 4.06
CA ALA A 301 2.19 6.86 4.48
C ALA A 301 2.40 7.54 5.85
N TYR A 302 1.78 8.70 6.07
CA TYR A 302 1.80 9.39 7.35
C TYR A 302 1.18 8.54 8.47
N THR A 303 -0.02 7.97 8.24
CA THR A 303 -0.72 7.16 9.23
C THR A 303 0.13 5.95 9.67
N PHE A 304 0.76 5.28 8.72
CA PHE A 304 1.62 4.13 9.01
C PHE A 304 2.90 4.51 9.75
N ALA A 305 3.53 5.60 9.35
CA ALA A 305 4.71 6.12 10.03
C ALA A 305 4.38 6.59 11.45
N ALA A 306 3.27 7.31 11.63
CA ALA A 306 2.82 7.83 12.94
C ALA A 306 2.48 6.71 13.93
N ASN A 307 1.93 5.60 13.42
CA ASN A 307 1.56 4.44 14.23
C ASN A 307 2.68 3.40 14.38
N ASN A 308 3.88 3.65 13.84
CA ASN A 308 5.02 2.71 13.86
C ASN A 308 4.65 1.29 13.36
N VAL A 309 3.86 1.20 12.30
CA VAL A 309 3.31 -0.07 11.80
C VAL A 309 4.39 -1.10 11.45
N PRO A 310 5.51 -0.74 10.79
CA PRO A 310 6.59 -1.69 10.53
C PRO A 310 7.14 -2.37 11.79
N GLU A 311 7.31 -1.63 12.88
CA GLU A 311 7.79 -2.17 14.15
C GLU A 311 6.75 -3.08 14.81
N LYS A 312 5.47 -2.70 14.79
CA LYS A 312 4.38 -3.53 15.31
C LYS A 312 4.26 -4.85 14.56
N ILE A 313 4.36 -4.83 13.23
CA ILE A 313 4.38 -6.06 12.41
C ILE A 313 5.58 -6.93 12.83
N GLY A 314 6.77 -6.35 12.95
CA GLY A 314 7.96 -7.09 13.37
C GLY A 314 7.80 -7.75 14.74
N LYS A 315 7.24 -7.04 15.71
CA LYS A 315 6.96 -7.59 17.05
C LYS A 315 5.95 -8.73 17.00
N LYS A 316 4.84 -8.55 16.30
CA LYS A 316 3.79 -9.56 16.17
C LYS A 316 4.31 -10.83 15.46
N LEU A 317 5.13 -10.69 14.43
CA LEU A 317 5.79 -11.81 13.76
C LEU A 317 6.80 -12.55 14.66
N ALA A 318 7.50 -11.83 15.55
CA ALA A 318 8.42 -12.41 16.52
C ALA A 318 7.70 -13.03 17.73
N GLY A 319 6.38 -13.00 17.81
CA GLY A 319 5.59 -13.48 18.96
C GLY A 319 5.71 -12.58 20.20
N ILE A 320 6.09 -11.32 20.02
CA ILE A 320 6.17 -10.30 21.08
C ILE A 320 4.88 -9.48 21.03
N GLU A 321 4.23 -9.27 22.16
CA GLU A 321 3.07 -8.38 22.25
C GLU A 321 3.45 -6.96 21.78
N ALA A 322 2.62 -6.38 20.91
CA ALA A 322 2.89 -5.11 20.22
C ALA A 322 2.37 -3.90 20.99
#